data_cf3ddb13345979a87c9c1cab84206b57
#
_entry.id   cf3ddb13345979a87c9c1cab84206b57
#
_cell.length_a   1.000
_cell.length_b   1.000
_cell.length_c   1.000
_cell.angle_alpha   90.00
_cell.angle_beta   90.00
_cell.angle_gamma   90.00
#
_symmetry.space_group_name_H-M   'P 1'
#
loop_
_entity.id
_entity.type
_entity.pdbx_description
1 polymer ?
#
loop_
_entity_poly.entity_id
_entity_poly.type
_entity_poly.pdbx_seq_one_letter_code
_entity_poly.pdbx_strand_id
1 'polypeptide(L)'
;MDKSPNPTEQDLRETLAPLLGIDPADIEPDANLVVLGLSSLEIMRLISRWRKSGVPAQFDALVAAPTLNGWLAHFAGVSDAPAAGSGAER
;
A
#
# COMPACT_ATOMS: atom_id res chain seq x y z
N MET A 1 1.71 22.48 -1.51
CA MET A 1 1.62 21.92 -1.61
C MET A 1 1.61 20.96 -0.93
N ASP A 2 1.13 20.51 -0.46
CA ASP A 2 1.11 19.63 0.25
C ASP A 2 1.02 18.42 -0.35
N LYS A 3 1.86 17.78 -0.55
CA LYS A 3 1.90 16.62 -0.93
C LYS A 3 1.81 15.71 0.10
N SER A 4 0.92 14.83 0.16
CA SER A 4 0.82 13.76 1.14
C SER A 4 1.99 12.84 0.93
N PRO A 5 2.55 12.28 1.99
CA PRO A 5 3.60 11.30 1.84
C PRO A 5 3.07 9.96 1.36
N ASN A 6 1.77 9.79 1.33
CA ASN A 6 1.20 8.50 0.95
C ASN A 6 1.39 8.23 -0.53
N PRO A 7 1.65 7.01 -0.92
CA PRO A 7 1.82 6.70 -2.33
C PRO A 7 0.51 6.87 -3.10
N THR A 8 0.63 7.35 -4.31
CA THR A 8 -0.53 7.48 -5.19
C THR A 8 -0.68 6.17 -5.96
N GLU A 9 -1.75 6.08 -6.74
CA GLU A 9 -1.94 4.91 -7.58
C GLU A 9 -0.75 4.71 -8.51
N GLN A 10 -0.27 5.80 -9.11
CA GLN A 10 0.87 5.74 -10.00
C GLN A 10 2.12 5.24 -9.26
N ASP A 11 2.34 5.73 -8.05
CA ASP A 11 3.48 5.31 -7.26
C ASP A 11 3.40 3.82 -6.96
N LEU A 12 2.22 3.32 -6.63
CA LEU A 12 2.04 1.91 -6.34
C LEU A 12 2.29 1.07 -7.58
N ARG A 13 1.78 1.50 -8.72
CA ARG A 13 1.99 0.76 -9.95
C ARG A 13 3.46 0.67 -10.29
N GLU A 14 4.17 1.78 -10.17
CA GLU A 14 5.59 1.80 -10.49
C GLU A 14 6.42 1.00 -9.50
N THR A 15 5.99 0.95 -8.27
CA THR A 15 6.70 0.19 -7.24
C THR A 15 6.44 -1.30 -7.42
N LEU A 16 5.23 -1.68 -7.75
CA LEU A 16 4.86 -3.09 -7.83
C LEU A 16 5.22 -3.75 -9.15
N ALA A 17 5.24 -2.98 -10.23
CA ALA A 17 5.48 -3.57 -11.54
C ALA A 17 6.78 -4.38 -11.61
N PRO A 18 7.92 -3.88 -11.14
CA PRO A 18 9.14 -4.68 -11.21
C PRO A 18 9.08 -5.90 -10.31
N LEU A 19 8.34 -5.83 -9.21
CA LEU A 19 8.22 -6.97 -8.32
C LEU A 19 7.35 -8.07 -8.94
N LEU A 20 6.37 -7.65 -9.74
CA LEU A 20 5.46 -8.59 -10.37
C LEU A 20 5.94 -9.02 -11.76
N GLY A 21 6.90 -8.30 -12.32
CA GLY A 21 7.41 -8.61 -13.64
C GLY A 21 6.46 -8.25 -14.76
N ILE A 22 5.62 -7.24 -14.55
CA ILE A 22 4.67 -6.78 -15.56
C ILE A 22 4.72 -5.28 -15.66
N ASP A 23 4.08 -4.72 -16.68
CA ASP A 23 4.04 -3.27 -16.85
C ASP A 23 3.14 -2.64 -15.81
N PRO A 24 3.46 -1.43 -15.36
CA PRO A 24 2.58 -0.75 -14.42
C PRO A 24 1.14 -0.62 -14.92
N ALA A 25 0.97 -0.40 -16.21
CA ALA A 25 -0.37 -0.23 -16.77
C ALA A 25 -1.16 -1.53 -16.79
N ASP A 26 -0.48 -2.67 -16.66
CA ASP A 26 -1.14 -3.97 -16.69
C ASP A 26 -1.64 -4.42 -15.33
N ILE A 27 -1.36 -3.66 -14.29
CA ILE A 27 -1.83 -4.02 -12.96
C ILE A 27 -3.27 -3.55 -12.81
N GLU A 28 -4.19 -4.51 -12.73
CA GLU A 28 -5.60 -4.18 -12.58
C GLU A 28 -5.86 -3.70 -11.16
N PRO A 29 -6.64 -2.66 -10.98
CA PRO A 29 -6.86 -2.13 -9.62
C PRO A 29 -7.48 -3.12 -8.64
N ASP A 30 -8.27 -4.05 -9.15
CA ASP A 30 -8.92 -5.03 -8.29
C ASP A 30 -8.24 -6.40 -8.30
N ALA A 31 -7.16 -6.54 -9.01
CA ALA A 31 -6.47 -7.83 -9.08
C ALA A 31 -5.77 -8.13 -7.76
N ASN A 32 -5.79 -9.38 -7.37
CA ASN A 32 -5.10 -9.80 -6.16
C ASN A 32 -3.61 -9.82 -6.42
N LEU A 33 -2.88 -8.93 -5.75
CA LEU A 33 -1.45 -8.78 -5.98
C LEU A 33 -0.68 -10.03 -5.59
N VAL A 34 -1.15 -10.75 -4.59
CA VAL A 34 -0.50 -11.97 -4.16
C VAL A 34 -0.63 -13.03 -5.25
N VAL A 35 -1.79 -13.10 -5.87
CA VAL A 35 -2.01 -14.05 -6.97
C VAL A 35 -1.10 -13.69 -8.15
N LEU A 36 -0.85 -12.41 -8.33
CA LEU A 36 0.03 -11.96 -9.41
C LEU A 36 1.49 -12.24 -9.13
N GLY A 37 1.83 -12.60 -7.91
CA GLY A 37 3.19 -12.97 -7.59
C GLY A 37 3.85 -12.18 -6.47
N LEU A 38 3.13 -11.28 -5.83
CA LEU A 38 3.71 -10.49 -4.76
C LEU A 38 3.78 -11.34 -3.49
N SER A 39 4.96 -11.50 -2.94
CA SER A 39 5.12 -12.31 -1.74
C SER A 39 4.97 -11.49 -0.48
N SER A 40 4.72 -12.18 0.63
CA SER A 40 4.63 -11.50 1.92
C SER A 40 5.92 -10.79 2.28
N LEU A 41 7.06 -11.40 1.92
CA LEU A 41 8.34 -10.78 2.19
C LEU A 41 8.47 -9.46 1.45
N GLU A 42 8.00 -9.42 0.21
CA GLU A 42 8.05 -8.19 -0.56
C GLU A 42 7.13 -7.14 0.03
N ILE A 43 5.97 -7.55 0.52
CA ILE A 43 5.07 -6.62 1.18
C ILE A 43 5.75 -6.04 2.42
N MET A 44 6.43 -6.87 3.19
CA MET A 44 7.11 -6.38 4.38
C MET A 44 8.23 -5.41 4.04
N ARG A 45 8.94 -5.66 2.95
CA ARG A 45 9.98 -4.74 2.51
C ARG A 45 9.40 -3.41 2.10
N LEU A 46 8.27 -3.43 1.42
CA LEU A 46 7.60 -2.20 1.03
C LEU A 46 7.15 -1.41 2.25
N ILE A 47 6.62 -2.10 3.24
CA ILE A 47 6.19 -1.46 4.48
C ILE A 47 7.37 -0.77 5.15
N SER A 48 8.51 -1.44 5.21
CA SER A 48 9.70 -0.85 5.79
C SER A 48 10.09 0.43 5.06
N ARG A 49 10.06 0.40 3.74
CA ARG A 49 10.42 1.57 2.96
C ARG A 49 9.45 2.71 3.21
N TRP A 50 8.16 2.41 3.22
CA TRP A 50 7.16 3.44 3.43
C TRP A 50 7.28 4.04 4.81
N ARG A 51 7.52 3.22 5.83
CA ARG A 51 7.67 3.74 7.18
C ARG A 51 8.88 4.63 7.32
N LYS A 52 9.97 4.31 6.63
CA LYS A 52 11.14 5.15 6.64
C LYS A 52 10.88 6.50 6.00
N SER A 53 9.94 6.54 5.06
CA SER A 53 9.57 7.78 4.38
C SER A 53 8.47 8.52 5.12
N GLY A 54 8.03 8.02 6.24
CA GLY A 54 6.99 8.69 7.01
C GLY A 54 5.58 8.25 6.64
N VAL A 55 5.45 7.19 5.87
CA VAL A 55 4.13 6.69 5.46
C VAL A 55 3.76 5.54 6.37
N PRO A 56 2.70 5.66 7.18
CA PRO A 56 2.31 4.54 8.03
C PRO A 56 1.65 3.46 7.17
N ALA A 57 2.14 2.26 7.28
CA ALA A 57 1.59 1.13 6.54
C ALA A 57 1.52 -0.05 7.48
N GLN A 58 0.44 -0.80 7.41
CA GLN A 58 0.23 -1.93 8.29
C GLN A 58 0.12 -3.20 7.49
N PHE A 59 0.90 -4.18 7.87
CA PHE A 59 0.95 -5.45 7.15
C PHE A 59 -0.43 -6.11 7.09
N ASP A 60 -1.11 -6.16 8.22
CA ASP A 60 -2.41 -6.83 8.29
C ASP A 60 -3.41 -6.22 7.32
N ALA A 61 -3.40 -4.90 7.21
CA ALA A 61 -4.34 -4.22 6.33
C ALA A 61 -4.01 -4.49 4.86
N LEU A 62 -2.73 -4.51 4.54
CA LEU A 62 -2.32 -4.70 3.16
C LEU A 62 -2.58 -6.12 2.69
N VAL A 63 -2.42 -7.12 3.56
CA VAL A 63 -2.68 -8.49 3.15
C VAL A 63 -4.17 -8.83 3.19
N ALA A 64 -4.94 -8.09 3.97
CA ALA A 64 -6.38 -8.33 4.03
C ALA A 64 -7.06 -7.88 2.74
N ALA A 65 -6.52 -6.86 2.09
CA ALA A 65 -7.05 -6.38 0.83
C ALA A 65 -5.89 -6.16 -0.13
N PRO A 66 -5.35 -7.22 -0.69
CA PRO A 66 -4.11 -7.13 -1.48
C PRO A 66 -4.36 -6.70 -2.92
N THR A 67 -4.93 -5.52 -3.08
CA THR A 67 -5.21 -4.94 -4.38
C THR A 67 -4.80 -3.48 -4.36
N LEU A 68 -4.63 -2.88 -5.53
CA LEU A 68 -4.32 -1.46 -5.60
C LEU A 68 -5.41 -0.65 -4.91
N ASN A 69 -6.67 -0.96 -5.19
CA ASN A 69 -7.77 -0.24 -4.58
C ASN A 69 -7.76 -0.39 -3.07
N GLY A 70 -7.49 -1.59 -2.59
CA GLY A 70 -7.43 -1.84 -1.16
C GLY A 70 -6.31 -1.08 -0.50
N TRP A 71 -5.15 -1.03 -1.15
CA TRP A 71 -4.00 -0.33 -0.59
C TRP A 71 -4.23 1.18 -0.62
N LEU A 72 -4.81 1.70 -1.70
CA LEU A 72 -5.10 3.12 -1.77
C LEU A 72 -6.08 3.53 -0.68
N ALA A 73 -7.08 2.69 -0.43
CA ALA A 73 -8.03 2.95 0.63
C ALA A 73 -7.37 2.94 2.00
N HIS A 74 -6.44 2.01 2.20
CA HIS A 74 -5.70 1.94 3.46
C HIS A 74 -4.89 3.22 3.68
N PHE A 75 -4.15 3.65 2.66
CA PHE A 75 -3.33 4.84 2.80
C PHE A 75 -4.20 6.09 2.98
N ALA A 76 -5.33 6.16 2.32
CA ALA A 76 -6.23 7.29 2.50
C ALA A 76 -6.77 7.31 3.93
N GLY A 77 -7.07 6.17 4.47
CA GLY A 77 -7.55 6.06 5.83
C GLY A 77 -6.54 6.47 6.86
N VAL A 78 -5.29 6.01 6.70
CA VAL A 78 -4.27 6.37 7.68
C VAL A 78 -3.92 7.84 7.56
N SER A 79 -4.08 8.41 6.39
CA SER A 79 -3.81 9.82 6.23
C SER A 79 -4.81 10.67 6.99
N ASP A 80 -6.09 10.26 7.03
CA ASP A 80 -7.05 10.94 7.76
C ASP A 80 -7.15 10.57 9.12
N ALA A 81 -6.74 9.50 9.55
CA ALA A 81 -6.92 8.97 10.84
C ALA A 81 -6.19 9.63 11.80
N PRO A 82 -6.69 10.37 12.54
CA PRO A 82 -5.96 10.96 13.54
C PRO A 82 -5.93 9.99 14.46
N ALA A 83 -5.85 9.45 14.55
CA ALA A 83 -5.78 8.73 15.51
C ALA A 83 -6.69 8.11 15.82
N ALA A 84 -7.09 8.22 15.66
CA ALA A 84 -8.01 7.74 16.00
C ALA A 84 -7.86 6.76 16.60
N GLY A 85 -7.64 6.93 16.57
CA GLY A 85 -7.62 6.32 17.10
C GLY A 85 -7.50 5.69 17.60
N SER A 86 -7.50 5.82 17.51
CA SER A 86 -7.33 5.19 17.91
C SER A 86 -7.34 4.51 18.47
N GLY A 87 -7.46 4.59 18.49
CA GLY A 87 -7.45 3.94 19.00
C GLY A 87 -7.54 3.44 19.69
N ALA A 88 -7.70 3.76 19.77
CA ALA A 88 -7.76 3.31 20.41
C ALA A 88 -7.98 2.70 21.03
N GLU A 89 -8.17 2.96 21.04
CA GLU A 89 -8.36 2.40 21.52
C GLU A 89 -8.41 1.71 21.95
N ARG A 90 -8.49 1.69 22.11
CA ARG A 90 -8.45 0.91 22.27
C ARG A 90 -8.39 0.45 22.70
#